data_3532f94cac923e5e0f8c216cb6b3ee4e
#
_entry.id   3532f94cac923e5e0f8c216cb6b3ee4e
#
_cell.length_a   1.000
_cell.length_b   1.000
_cell.length_c   1.000
_cell.angle_alpha   90.00
_cell.angle_beta   90.00
_cell.angle_gamma   90.00
#
_symmetry.space_group_name_H-M   'P 1'
#
loop_
_entity.id
_entity.type
_entity.pdbx_description
1 polymer ?
#
loop_
_entity_poly.entity_id
_entity_poly.type
_entity_poly.pdbx_seq_one_letter_code
_entity_poly.pdbx_strand_id
1 'polypeptide(L)'
;LAVKFRRNQLFPALDVVGSYGRQGVSLSQPFPPIPPDASSSEAFAQLRNGDAPASMIGVVFSIPLGLRAERGEYRASRQLEQQARLLVQQQEEQVLREISDAVFNARSSLERTRSARRSVIFADQALEAEEQKLRGGASNIYVVLQLQEDLATARLDELLAKRDYHQAVSQLRFAEGSILE
;
A
#
# COMPACT_ATOMS: atom_id res chain seq x y z
N LEU A 1 -5.79 -18.30 1.49
CA LEU A 1 -6.38 -18.81 2.74
C LEU A 1 -7.90 -18.91 2.64
N ALA A 2 -8.64 -17.87 2.21
CA ALA A 2 -10.10 -17.85 2.14
C ALA A 2 -10.68 -18.98 1.28
N VAL A 3 -10.13 -19.23 0.09
CA VAL A 3 -10.60 -20.30 -0.81
C VAL A 3 -10.44 -21.69 -0.18
N LYS A 4 -9.33 -21.94 0.53
CA LYS A 4 -9.12 -23.22 1.24
C LYS A 4 -10.14 -23.40 2.37
N PHE A 5 -10.41 -22.33 3.13
CA PHE A 5 -11.41 -22.34 4.19
C PHE A 5 -12.81 -22.62 3.63
N ARG A 6 -13.25 -21.91 2.59
CA ARG A 6 -14.56 -22.11 1.96
C ARG A 6 -14.70 -23.51 1.32
N ARG A 7 -13.60 -24.04 0.77
CA ARG A 7 -13.59 -25.42 0.29
C ARG A 7 -13.80 -26.42 1.43
N ASN A 8 -13.20 -26.16 2.58
CA ASN A 8 -13.33 -27.05 3.74
C ASN A 8 -14.78 -27.11 4.29
N GLN A 9 -15.52 -26.03 4.16
CA GLN A 9 -16.93 -25.93 4.53
C GLN A 9 -17.86 -26.82 3.67
N LEU A 10 -17.36 -27.37 2.56
CA LEU A 10 -18.11 -28.31 1.71
C LEU A 10 -18.05 -29.77 2.24
N PHE A 11 -17.20 -30.06 3.20
CA PHE A 11 -17.00 -31.38 3.76
C PHE A 11 -17.69 -31.51 5.12
N PRO A 12 -18.06 -32.73 5.52
CA PRO A 12 -18.56 -32.99 6.87
C PRO A 12 -17.50 -32.56 7.93
N ALA A 13 -18.01 -32.01 9.02
CA ALA A 13 -17.16 -31.63 10.16
C ALA A 13 -17.40 -32.59 11.33
N LEU A 14 -16.35 -32.91 12.04
CA LEU A 14 -16.36 -33.70 13.29
C LEU A 14 -15.68 -32.85 14.35
N ASP A 15 -16.47 -32.38 15.31
CA ASP A 15 -16.01 -31.55 16.40
C ASP A 15 -16.03 -32.31 17.70
N VAL A 16 -14.96 -32.21 18.49
CA VAL A 16 -14.94 -32.72 19.87
C VAL A 16 -15.19 -31.50 20.78
N VAL A 17 -16.25 -31.56 21.52
CA VAL A 17 -16.64 -30.54 22.48
C VAL A 17 -16.47 -31.05 23.90
N GLY A 18 -15.83 -30.22 24.76
CA GLY A 18 -15.67 -30.56 26.15
C GLY A 18 -15.96 -29.32 27.03
N SER A 19 -16.71 -29.53 28.09
CA SER A 19 -16.89 -28.52 29.11
C SER A 19 -16.63 -29.12 30.49
N TYR A 20 -15.98 -28.31 31.32
CA TYR A 20 -15.80 -28.62 32.73
C TYR A 20 -16.25 -27.38 33.52
N GLY A 21 -17.12 -27.63 34.49
CA GLY A 21 -17.66 -26.62 35.36
C GLY A 21 -17.89 -27.10 36.76
N ARG A 22 -18.16 -26.22 37.68
CA ARG A 22 -18.64 -26.52 39.02
C ARG A 22 -19.94 -25.76 39.22
N GLN A 23 -20.91 -26.44 39.86
CA GLN A 23 -22.21 -25.83 40.16
C GLN A 23 -22.39 -25.78 41.67
N GLY A 24 -22.82 -24.64 42.17
CA GLY A 24 -23.33 -24.45 43.50
C GLY A 24 -24.84 -24.15 43.40
N VAL A 25 -25.64 -24.93 44.05
CA VAL A 25 -27.11 -24.79 44.02
C VAL A 25 -27.60 -24.36 45.42
N SER A 26 -28.27 -23.24 45.49
CA SER A 26 -29.01 -22.81 46.66
C SER A 26 -30.49 -23.13 46.39
N LEU A 27 -31.03 -24.13 47.05
CA LEU A 27 -32.42 -24.54 46.93
C LEU A 27 -33.27 -23.79 47.97
N SER A 28 -34.06 -22.80 47.52
CA SER A 28 -35.19 -22.32 48.27
C SER A 28 -36.46 -23.03 47.80
N GLN A 29 -36.92 -24.03 48.57
CA GLN A 29 -38.18 -24.69 48.29
C GLN A 29 -39.35 -23.88 48.88
N PRO A 30 -40.46 -23.72 48.17
CA PRO A 30 -41.61 -22.93 48.66
C PRO A 30 -42.54 -23.67 49.62
N PHE A 31 -42.16 -24.88 50.15
CA PHE A 31 -42.99 -25.62 51.11
C PHE A 31 -42.17 -26.04 52.34
N PRO A 32 -42.77 -25.91 53.57
CA PRO A 32 -42.05 -26.09 54.84
C PRO A 32 -41.73 -27.55 55.15
N PRO A 33 -40.69 -27.85 55.96
CA PRO A 33 -39.80 -26.85 56.58
C PRO A 33 -38.57 -26.53 55.75
N ILE A 34 -38.39 -25.23 55.49
CA ILE A 34 -37.13 -24.70 54.90
C ILE A 34 -36.06 -24.84 55.96
N PRO A 35 -34.94 -25.51 55.71
CA PRO A 35 -33.77 -25.33 56.53
C PRO A 35 -33.41 -23.85 56.58
N PRO A 36 -33.15 -23.25 57.73
CA PRO A 36 -32.90 -21.79 57.83
C PRO A 36 -31.63 -21.32 57.12
N ASP A 37 -30.91 -22.22 56.48
CA ASP A 37 -29.53 -22.02 56.02
C ASP A 37 -29.36 -22.04 54.49
N ALA A 38 -30.47 -22.02 53.69
CA ALA A 38 -30.38 -21.90 52.24
C ALA A 38 -29.88 -20.49 51.86
N SER A 39 -28.60 -20.28 52.03
CA SER A 39 -27.98 -18.99 51.73
C SER A 39 -27.06 -19.07 50.50
N SER A 40 -26.88 -17.95 49.83
CA SER A 40 -25.93 -17.79 48.72
C SER A 40 -24.51 -18.18 49.15
N SER A 41 -24.17 -18.07 50.44
CA SER A 41 -22.89 -18.49 51.01
C SER A 41 -22.64 -20.00 50.94
N GLU A 42 -23.66 -20.84 51.04
CA GLU A 42 -23.55 -22.30 50.82
C GLU A 42 -23.28 -22.64 49.38
N ALA A 43 -23.97 -21.99 48.44
CA ALA A 43 -23.70 -22.16 47.00
C ALA A 43 -22.26 -21.78 46.65
N PHE A 44 -21.74 -20.70 47.23
CA PHE A 44 -20.34 -20.36 47.08
C PHE A 44 -19.36 -21.30 47.75
N ALA A 45 -19.71 -21.86 48.92
CA ALA A 45 -18.91 -22.89 49.59
C ALA A 45 -18.85 -24.17 48.77
N GLN A 46 -19.98 -24.63 48.18
CA GLN A 46 -20.02 -25.78 47.26
C GLN A 46 -19.18 -25.58 46.01
N LEU A 47 -19.22 -24.35 45.42
CA LEU A 47 -18.37 -24.01 44.30
C LEU A 47 -16.88 -24.09 44.65
N ARG A 48 -16.50 -23.60 45.84
CA ARG A 48 -15.13 -23.59 46.29
C ARG A 48 -14.64 -24.98 46.65
N ASN A 49 -15.46 -25.78 47.35
CA ASN A 49 -15.11 -27.13 47.78
C ASN A 49 -15.19 -28.17 46.63
N GLY A 50 -15.86 -27.84 45.52
CA GLY A 50 -15.95 -28.73 44.38
C GLY A 50 -16.92 -29.87 44.54
N ASP A 51 -17.95 -29.71 45.40
CA ASP A 51 -18.88 -30.78 45.77
C ASP A 51 -19.82 -31.24 44.63
N ALA A 52 -19.95 -30.44 43.53
CA ALA A 52 -20.73 -30.80 42.36
C ALA A 52 -19.96 -30.49 41.05
N PRO A 53 -18.97 -31.30 40.68
CA PRO A 53 -18.28 -31.12 39.40
C PRO A 53 -19.24 -31.53 38.24
N ALA A 54 -19.34 -30.67 37.25
CA ALA A 54 -20.04 -30.99 36.00
C ALA A 54 -18.98 -31.07 34.89
N SER A 55 -18.85 -32.23 34.28
CA SER A 55 -18.00 -32.42 33.10
C SER A 55 -18.82 -33.05 31.97
N MET A 56 -18.63 -32.51 30.77
CA MET A 56 -19.25 -33.03 29.57
C MET A 56 -18.17 -33.18 28.49
N ILE A 57 -18.14 -34.34 27.87
CA ILE A 57 -17.36 -34.58 26.65
C ILE A 57 -18.34 -35.09 25.61
N GLY A 58 -18.33 -34.48 24.44
CA GLY A 58 -19.21 -34.86 23.36
C GLY A 58 -18.50 -34.81 22.01
N VAL A 59 -19.06 -35.51 21.04
CA VAL A 59 -18.66 -35.49 19.64
C VAL A 59 -19.82 -34.99 18.82
N VAL A 60 -19.64 -33.94 18.04
CA VAL A 60 -20.65 -33.37 17.16
C VAL A 60 -20.23 -33.64 15.72
N PHE A 61 -21.05 -34.42 15.03
CA PHE A 61 -20.86 -34.68 13.60
C PHE A 61 -21.86 -33.85 12.81
N SER A 62 -21.33 -32.94 11.95
CA SER A 62 -22.12 -32.01 11.14
C SER A 62 -21.99 -32.35 9.67
N ILE A 63 -23.11 -32.65 9.02
CA ILE A 63 -23.17 -32.86 7.57
C ILE A 63 -23.94 -31.68 6.95
N PRO A 64 -23.32 -30.85 6.08
CA PRO A 64 -24.06 -29.79 5.42
C PRO A 64 -24.96 -30.37 4.34
N LEU A 65 -26.28 -30.31 4.55
CA LEU A 65 -27.29 -30.74 3.59
C LEU A 65 -27.71 -29.51 2.74
N GLY A 66 -27.68 -29.67 1.41
CA GLY A 66 -28.17 -28.65 0.50
C GLY A 66 -27.14 -27.67 -0.06
N LEU A 67 -25.90 -27.76 0.26
CA LEU A 67 -24.64 -27.13 -0.25
C LEU A 67 -24.73 -25.98 -1.32
N ARG A 68 -25.93 -25.37 -1.56
CA ARG A 68 -26.08 -24.33 -2.58
C ARG A 68 -25.38 -23.02 -2.15
N ALA A 69 -25.56 -22.64 -0.90
CA ALA A 69 -24.96 -21.45 -0.33
C ALA A 69 -23.43 -21.61 -0.26
N GLU A 70 -22.96 -22.73 0.28
CA GLU A 70 -21.52 -23.02 0.46
C GLU A 70 -20.80 -23.14 -0.88
N ARG A 71 -21.44 -23.75 -1.88
CA ARG A 71 -20.92 -23.78 -3.26
C ARG A 71 -20.90 -22.40 -3.90
N GLY A 72 -21.89 -21.56 -3.63
CA GLY A 72 -21.93 -20.15 -4.05
C GLY A 72 -20.77 -19.37 -3.45
N GLU A 73 -20.56 -19.47 -2.14
CA GLU A 73 -19.48 -18.81 -1.43
C GLU A 73 -18.07 -19.31 -1.87
N TYR A 74 -17.94 -20.60 -2.11
CA TYR A 74 -16.69 -21.14 -2.67
C TYR A 74 -16.40 -20.59 -4.07
N ARG A 75 -17.39 -20.52 -4.95
CA ARG A 75 -17.24 -19.91 -6.28
C ARG A 75 -16.91 -18.43 -6.17
N ALA A 76 -17.62 -17.70 -5.32
CA ALA A 76 -17.33 -16.28 -5.06
C ALA A 76 -15.90 -16.07 -4.56
N SER A 77 -15.43 -16.88 -3.60
CA SER A 77 -14.07 -16.77 -3.09
C SER A 77 -13.00 -17.07 -4.14
N ARG A 78 -13.26 -17.97 -5.10
CA ARG A 78 -12.38 -18.21 -6.24
C ARG A 78 -12.31 -17.01 -7.19
N GLN A 79 -13.46 -16.35 -7.45
CA GLN A 79 -13.48 -15.14 -8.27
C GLN A 79 -12.74 -13.99 -7.58
N LEU A 80 -12.89 -13.83 -6.28
CA LEU A 80 -12.13 -12.85 -5.50
C LEU A 80 -10.61 -13.12 -5.52
N GLU A 81 -10.20 -14.40 -5.45
CA GLU A 81 -8.79 -14.75 -5.62
C GLU A 81 -8.27 -14.37 -7.01
N GLN A 82 -9.04 -14.67 -8.05
CA GLN A 82 -8.67 -14.30 -9.42
C GLN A 82 -8.61 -12.78 -9.60
N GLN A 83 -9.59 -12.06 -9.06
CA GLN A 83 -9.58 -10.59 -9.05
C GLN A 83 -8.33 -10.04 -8.36
N ALA A 84 -7.97 -10.57 -7.19
CA ALA A 84 -6.78 -10.14 -6.47
C ALA A 84 -5.49 -10.38 -7.28
N ARG A 85 -5.39 -11.51 -8.00
CA ARG A 85 -4.25 -11.79 -8.90
C ARG A 85 -4.17 -10.78 -10.05
N LEU A 86 -5.30 -10.45 -10.67
CA LEU A 86 -5.35 -9.45 -11.73
C LEU A 86 -4.99 -8.04 -11.24
N LEU A 87 -5.39 -7.69 -10.01
CA LEU A 87 -4.99 -6.41 -9.39
C LEU A 87 -3.48 -6.34 -9.17
N VAL A 88 -2.82 -7.43 -8.75
CA VAL A 88 -1.36 -7.47 -8.64
C VAL A 88 -0.71 -7.29 -10.01
N GLN A 89 -1.17 -8.00 -11.03
CA GLN A 89 -0.68 -7.83 -12.40
C GLN A 89 -0.82 -6.39 -12.90
N GLN A 90 -1.99 -5.80 -12.67
CA GLN A 90 -2.23 -4.39 -13.03
C GLN A 90 -1.24 -3.45 -12.31
N GLN A 91 -0.97 -3.69 -11.04
CA GLN A 91 -0.01 -2.90 -10.27
C GLN A 91 1.42 -3.06 -10.79
N GLU A 92 1.82 -4.29 -11.12
CA GLU A 92 3.14 -4.56 -11.74
C GLU A 92 3.31 -3.82 -13.07
N GLU A 93 2.30 -3.86 -13.94
CA GLU A 93 2.31 -3.12 -15.20
C GLU A 93 2.34 -1.59 -15.00
N GLN A 94 1.67 -1.10 -13.97
CA GLN A 94 1.69 0.32 -13.63
C GLN A 94 3.08 0.77 -13.20
N VAL A 95 3.75 0.01 -12.32
CA VAL A 95 5.12 0.30 -11.89
C VAL A 95 6.08 0.29 -13.08
N LEU A 96 5.96 -0.69 -13.98
CA LEU A 96 6.80 -0.74 -15.19
C LEU A 96 6.60 0.49 -16.10
N ARG A 97 5.36 0.97 -16.24
CA ARG A 97 5.08 2.20 -16.99
C ARG A 97 5.70 3.41 -16.30
N GLU A 98 5.51 3.56 -15.00
CA GLU A 98 6.08 4.68 -14.22
C GLU A 98 7.60 4.74 -14.34
N ILE A 99 8.30 3.61 -14.25
CA ILE A 99 9.76 3.55 -14.43
C ILE A 99 10.13 3.92 -15.88
N SER A 100 9.43 3.39 -16.87
CA SER A 100 9.70 3.69 -18.28
C SER A 100 9.53 5.18 -18.60
N ASP A 101 8.47 5.79 -18.08
CA ASP A 101 8.21 7.24 -18.22
C ASP A 101 9.27 8.07 -17.50
N ALA A 102 9.69 7.67 -16.32
CA ALA A 102 10.74 8.36 -15.57
C ALA A 102 12.10 8.28 -16.31
N VAL A 103 12.46 7.12 -16.89
CA VAL A 103 13.66 6.97 -17.71
C VAL A 103 13.59 7.86 -18.96
N PHE A 104 12.46 7.87 -19.64
CA PHE A 104 12.26 8.71 -20.82
C PHE A 104 12.41 10.20 -20.48
N ASN A 105 11.78 10.65 -19.38
CA ASN A 105 11.85 12.02 -18.91
C ASN A 105 13.28 12.41 -18.49
N ALA A 106 14.02 11.54 -17.83
CA ALA A 106 15.41 11.79 -17.47
C ALA A 106 16.31 11.91 -18.70
N ARG A 107 16.13 11.05 -19.70
CA ARG A 107 16.87 11.15 -20.99
C ARG A 107 16.53 12.41 -21.76
N SER A 108 15.24 12.74 -21.87
CA SER A 108 14.79 13.94 -22.59
C SER A 108 15.30 15.22 -21.94
N SER A 109 15.26 15.34 -20.61
CA SER A 109 15.77 16.48 -19.88
C SER A 109 17.31 16.59 -19.95
N LEU A 110 18.04 15.47 -20.02
CA LEU A 110 19.47 15.48 -20.29
C LEU A 110 19.79 16.07 -21.66
N GLU A 111 19.08 15.65 -22.71
CA GLU A 111 19.28 16.18 -24.07
C GLU A 111 18.90 17.67 -24.15
N ARG A 112 17.85 18.09 -23.44
CA ARG A 112 17.50 19.51 -23.31
C ARG A 112 18.63 20.31 -22.63
N THR A 113 19.22 19.80 -21.56
CA THR A 113 20.35 20.44 -20.89
C THR A 113 21.56 20.59 -21.82
N ARG A 114 21.86 19.53 -22.62
CA ARG A 114 22.94 19.58 -23.62
C ARG A 114 22.65 20.61 -24.73
N SER A 115 21.39 20.72 -25.15
CA SER A 115 20.98 21.70 -26.16
C SER A 115 21.07 23.13 -25.62
N ALA A 116 20.57 23.39 -24.40
CA ALA A 116 20.66 24.70 -23.76
C ALA A 116 22.10 25.14 -23.56
N ARG A 117 22.99 24.21 -23.15
CA ARG A 117 24.43 24.52 -23.06
C ARG A 117 25.03 24.95 -24.41
N ARG A 118 24.64 24.28 -25.51
CA ARG A 118 25.08 24.68 -26.85
C ARG A 118 24.56 26.07 -27.22
N SER A 119 23.31 26.38 -26.87
CA SER A 119 22.75 27.73 -27.08
C SER A 119 23.56 28.82 -26.35
N VAL A 120 23.98 28.57 -25.12
CA VAL A 120 24.85 29.51 -24.38
C VAL A 120 26.17 29.73 -25.12
N ILE A 121 26.82 28.67 -25.62
CA ILE A 121 28.06 28.78 -26.36
C ILE A 121 27.88 29.62 -27.64
N PHE A 122 26.79 29.41 -28.38
CA PHE A 122 26.50 30.17 -29.58
C PHE A 122 26.17 31.65 -29.28
N ALA A 123 25.40 31.92 -28.23
CA ALA A 123 25.09 33.29 -27.82
C ALA A 123 26.36 34.05 -27.35
N ASP A 124 27.25 33.37 -26.64
CA ASP A 124 28.53 33.94 -26.19
C ASP A 124 29.45 34.29 -27.39
N GLN A 125 29.58 33.37 -28.35
CA GLN A 125 30.32 33.58 -29.58
C GLN A 125 29.73 34.71 -30.43
N ALA A 126 28.40 34.80 -30.52
CA ALA A 126 27.70 35.86 -31.25
C ALA A 126 27.99 37.24 -30.61
N LEU A 127 27.91 37.31 -29.27
CA LEU A 127 28.23 38.52 -28.53
C LEU A 127 29.70 38.95 -28.74
N GLU A 128 30.64 38.01 -28.61
CA GLU A 128 32.06 38.28 -28.81
C GLU A 128 32.36 38.83 -30.23
N ALA A 129 31.77 38.21 -31.25
CA ALA A 129 31.90 38.65 -32.62
C ALA A 129 31.32 40.07 -32.84
N GLU A 130 30.21 40.39 -32.23
CA GLU A 130 29.57 41.70 -32.35
C GLU A 130 30.34 42.78 -31.60
N GLU A 131 30.90 42.47 -30.43
CA GLU A 131 31.81 43.38 -29.72
C GLU A 131 33.08 43.72 -30.53
N GLN A 132 33.59 42.75 -31.29
CA GLN A 132 34.73 42.99 -32.21
C GLN A 132 34.34 43.94 -33.35
N LYS A 133 33.15 43.75 -33.92
CA LYS A 133 32.61 44.65 -34.96
C LYS A 133 32.38 46.07 -34.41
N LEU A 134 31.85 46.18 -33.18
CA LEU A 134 31.66 47.49 -32.53
C LEU A 134 32.99 48.21 -32.34
N ARG A 135 34.03 47.50 -31.87
CA ARG A 135 35.40 48.05 -31.73
C ARG A 135 35.98 48.51 -33.08
N GLY A 136 35.64 47.81 -34.17
CA GLY A 136 36.01 48.16 -35.54
C GLY A 136 35.14 49.25 -36.18
N GLY A 137 34.14 49.79 -35.47
CA GLY A 137 33.23 50.81 -36.00
C GLY A 137 32.16 50.26 -36.97
N ALA A 138 32.03 48.94 -37.08
CA ALA A 138 31.11 48.26 -38.02
C ALA A 138 29.77 47.80 -37.37
N SER A 139 29.55 48.18 -36.11
CA SER A 139 28.29 47.87 -35.37
C SER A 139 27.91 49.03 -34.47
N ASN A 140 26.76 48.92 -33.79
CA ASN A 140 26.30 49.89 -32.80
C ASN A 140 26.04 49.22 -31.43
N ILE A 141 26.03 50.03 -30.38
CA ILE A 141 25.87 49.56 -28.98
C ILE A 141 24.55 48.87 -28.73
N TYR A 142 23.48 49.20 -29.46
CA TYR A 142 22.17 48.61 -29.29
C TYR A 142 22.17 47.11 -29.60
N VAL A 143 22.85 46.69 -30.68
CA VAL A 143 22.98 45.28 -31.07
C VAL A 143 23.77 44.50 -30.03
N VAL A 144 24.86 45.10 -29.48
CA VAL A 144 25.63 44.46 -28.40
C VAL A 144 24.78 44.27 -27.15
N LEU A 145 23.99 45.26 -26.73
CA LEU A 145 23.08 45.12 -25.59
C LEU A 145 22.02 44.05 -25.81
N GLN A 146 21.49 43.93 -27.02
CA GLN A 146 20.53 42.87 -27.36
C GLN A 146 21.18 41.48 -27.25
N LEU A 147 22.39 41.28 -27.76
CA LEU A 147 23.12 40.02 -27.65
C LEU A 147 23.53 39.70 -26.21
N GLN A 148 23.77 40.69 -25.36
CA GLN A 148 23.98 40.49 -23.92
C GLN A 148 22.70 39.98 -23.24
N GLU A 149 21.52 40.49 -23.59
CA GLU A 149 20.23 40.02 -23.11
C GLU A 149 19.96 38.58 -23.58
N ASP A 150 20.23 38.28 -24.85
CA ASP A 150 20.10 36.94 -25.42
C ASP A 150 21.02 35.92 -24.68
N LEU A 151 22.27 36.30 -24.40
CA LEU A 151 23.18 35.47 -23.63
C LEU A 151 22.70 35.26 -22.19
N ALA A 152 22.19 36.32 -21.54
CA ALA A 152 21.64 36.20 -20.18
C ALA A 152 20.42 35.25 -20.16
N THR A 153 19.55 35.33 -21.15
CA THR A 153 18.41 34.46 -21.33
C THR A 153 18.86 33.01 -21.58
N ALA A 154 19.81 32.78 -22.47
CA ALA A 154 20.34 31.44 -22.76
C ALA A 154 20.98 30.81 -21.50
N ARG A 155 21.67 31.58 -20.66
CA ARG A 155 22.23 31.12 -19.38
C ARG A 155 21.13 30.75 -18.39
N LEU A 156 20.04 31.51 -18.31
CA LEU A 156 18.88 31.19 -17.48
C LEU A 156 18.24 29.88 -17.94
N ASP A 157 18.03 29.70 -19.23
CA ASP A 157 17.46 28.49 -19.82
C ASP A 157 18.34 27.26 -19.52
N GLU A 158 19.68 27.40 -19.55
CA GLU A 158 20.57 26.30 -19.16
C GLU A 158 20.41 25.93 -17.67
N LEU A 159 20.27 26.91 -16.78
CA LEU A 159 20.04 26.65 -15.36
C LEU A 159 18.69 25.96 -15.11
N LEU A 160 17.65 26.41 -15.79
CA LEU A 160 16.33 25.76 -15.71
C LEU A 160 16.37 24.33 -16.24
N ALA A 161 17.04 24.10 -17.36
CA ALA A 161 17.21 22.75 -17.93
C ALA A 161 17.99 21.82 -16.98
N LYS A 162 19.03 22.32 -16.30
CA LYS A 162 19.78 21.57 -15.27
C LYS A 162 18.89 21.21 -14.08
N ARG A 163 18.09 22.15 -13.58
CA ARG A 163 17.12 21.92 -12.51
C ARG A 163 16.16 20.80 -12.90
N ASP A 164 15.57 20.88 -14.10
CA ASP A 164 14.60 19.93 -14.61
C ASP A 164 15.22 18.52 -14.75
N TYR A 165 16.47 18.45 -15.19
CA TYR A 165 17.22 17.19 -15.23
C TYR A 165 17.43 16.58 -13.84
N HIS A 166 17.85 17.36 -12.85
CA HIS A 166 18.01 16.86 -11.49
C HIS A 166 16.68 16.41 -10.87
N GLN A 167 15.60 17.12 -11.17
CA GLN A 167 14.27 16.73 -10.75
C GLN A 167 13.84 15.40 -11.39
N ALA A 168 14.07 15.22 -12.70
CA ALA A 168 13.75 13.98 -13.41
C ALA A 168 14.56 12.79 -12.89
N VAL A 169 15.85 12.98 -12.58
CA VAL A 169 16.69 11.94 -11.96
C VAL A 169 16.19 11.57 -10.56
N SER A 170 15.75 12.55 -9.76
CA SER A 170 15.16 12.26 -8.45
C SER A 170 13.86 11.49 -8.56
N GLN A 171 13.01 11.81 -9.54
CA GLN A 171 11.78 11.07 -9.83
C GLN A 171 12.08 9.63 -10.28
N LEU A 172 13.12 9.43 -11.10
CA LEU A 172 13.55 8.09 -11.50
C LEU A 172 13.98 7.26 -10.28
N ARG A 173 14.81 7.82 -9.40
CA ARG A 173 15.24 7.13 -8.16
C ARG A 173 14.06 6.81 -7.25
N PHE A 174 13.07 7.68 -7.21
CA PHE A 174 11.83 7.41 -6.47
C PHE A 174 11.05 6.24 -7.07
N ALA A 175 10.87 6.24 -8.40
CA ALA A 175 10.18 5.17 -9.10
C ALA A 175 10.89 3.81 -8.98
N GLU A 176 12.22 3.81 -8.92
CA GLU A 176 13.05 2.61 -8.68
C GLU A 176 13.09 2.17 -7.20
N GLY A 177 12.62 3.02 -6.28
CA GLY A 177 12.68 2.76 -4.84
C GLY A 177 14.06 2.97 -4.20
N SER A 178 15.02 3.55 -4.93
CA SER A 178 16.41 3.72 -4.48
C SER A 178 16.68 5.00 -3.66
N ILE A 179 15.65 5.79 -3.34
CA ILE A 179 15.81 7.00 -2.53
C ILE A 179 16.11 6.70 -1.04
N LEU A 180 15.80 5.48 -0.57
CA LEU A 180 15.93 5.10 0.84
C LEU A 180 17.26 4.36 1.14
N GLU A 181 18.12 4.22 0.17
CA GLU A 181 19.50 3.74 0.31
C GLU A 181 20.50 4.93 0.30
#